data_6e93fddf6d981ccadb343ac7d690428b
#
_entry.id   6e93fddf6d981ccadb343ac7d690428b
#
_cell.length_a   1.000
_cell.length_b   1.000
_cell.length_c   1.000
_cell.angle_alpha   90.00
_cell.angle_beta   90.00
_cell.angle_gamma   90.00
#
_symmetry.space_group_name_H-M   'P 1'
#
loop_
_entity.id
_entity.type
_entity.pdbx_description
1 polymer ?
#
loop_
_entity_poly.entity_id
_entity_poly.type
_entity_poly.pdbx_seq_one_letter_code
_entity_poly.pdbx_strand_id
1 'polypeptide(L)'
;MKYSSFNLNEQNNKVESRIVVALERISEAFRVLLWNESKENSLSPIQIQILIFIHFHSLEKCKVGYLADEFNMTKATISDSVKVLLAKDLVAKETDPIDTRSYSLFLTTEGKKIAKKASFFASSIEQPLEKLTQEQKIIMLNGLLKLIYDLNKSGIITIQRMCFTCSNYQVDKGVHYCKLLKGRLAESELRVDCPEHEVIL
;
A
#
# COMPACT_ATOMS: atom_id res chain seq x y z
N MET A 1 14.52 -28.16 13.73
CA MET A 1 14.45 -26.95 14.58
C MET A 1 14.03 -25.77 13.72
N LYS A 2 13.05 -24.95 14.17
CA LYS A 2 12.75 -23.67 13.52
C LYS A 2 13.76 -22.64 14.01
N TYR A 3 14.56 -22.10 13.12
CA TYR A 3 15.49 -21.01 13.41
C TYR A 3 14.75 -19.67 13.35
N SER A 4 15.08 -18.74 14.28
CA SER A 4 14.54 -17.39 14.26
C SER A 4 15.45 -16.47 13.45
N SER A 5 14.89 -15.75 12.48
CA SER A 5 15.62 -14.72 11.74
C SER A 5 16.16 -13.58 12.63
N PHE A 6 15.62 -13.44 13.84
CA PHE A 6 16.07 -12.44 14.83
C PHE A 6 17.12 -12.95 15.81
N ASN A 7 17.50 -14.23 15.76
CA ASN A 7 18.61 -14.76 16.55
C ASN A 7 19.94 -14.34 15.90
N LEU A 8 20.70 -13.48 16.58
CA LEU A 8 21.95 -12.92 16.07
C LEU A 8 23.00 -13.98 15.67
N ASN A 9 22.99 -15.15 16.31
CA ASN A 9 23.92 -16.23 16.00
C ASN A 9 23.51 -17.00 14.74
N GLU A 10 22.25 -16.91 14.31
CA GLU A 10 21.68 -17.72 13.24
C GLU A 10 21.30 -16.91 11.99
N GLN A 11 20.95 -15.63 12.14
CA GLN A 11 20.49 -14.78 11.03
C GLN A 11 21.48 -14.70 9.87
N ASN A 12 22.79 -14.81 10.18
CA ASN A 12 23.84 -14.72 9.16
C ASN A 12 24.05 -16.04 8.38
N ASN A 13 23.44 -17.13 8.82
CA ASN A 13 23.59 -18.44 8.17
C ASN A 13 22.74 -18.56 6.89
N LYS A 14 21.72 -17.70 6.71
CA LYS A 14 20.81 -17.74 5.56
C LYS A 14 20.54 -16.34 5.03
N VAL A 15 20.56 -16.22 3.71
CA VAL A 15 20.26 -14.94 3.02
C VAL A 15 18.83 -14.50 3.31
N GLU A 16 17.88 -15.46 3.34
CA GLU A 16 16.48 -15.20 3.62
C GLU A 16 16.27 -14.57 5.00
N SER A 17 16.98 -15.03 6.02
CA SER A 17 16.92 -14.44 7.37
C SER A 17 17.42 -12.99 7.39
N ARG A 18 18.50 -12.70 6.65
CA ARG A 18 19.01 -11.32 6.51
C ARG A 18 18.03 -10.43 5.77
N ILE A 19 17.36 -10.95 4.72
CA ILE A 19 16.32 -10.21 4.00
C ILE A 19 15.15 -9.87 4.93
N VAL A 20 14.67 -10.83 5.74
CA VAL A 20 13.59 -10.58 6.71
C VAL A 20 13.95 -9.47 7.69
N VAL A 21 15.16 -9.52 8.25
CA VAL A 21 15.63 -8.47 9.18
C VAL A 21 15.79 -7.12 8.47
N ALA A 22 16.28 -7.11 7.23
CA ALA A 22 16.39 -5.88 6.44
C ALA A 22 15.01 -5.25 6.14
N LEU A 23 14.03 -6.06 5.77
CA LEU A 23 12.65 -5.60 5.55
C LEU A 23 12.02 -5.05 6.83
N GLU A 24 12.30 -5.67 7.99
CA GLU A 24 11.84 -5.15 9.29
C GLU A 24 12.44 -3.75 9.57
N ARG A 25 13.75 -3.54 9.31
CA ARG A 25 14.39 -2.23 9.46
C ARG A 25 13.82 -1.18 8.52
N ILE A 26 13.51 -1.56 7.28
CA ILE A 26 12.83 -0.67 6.33
C ILE A 26 11.42 -0.32 6.83
N SER A 27 10.69 -1.31 7.35
CA SER A 27 9.37 -1.08 7.96
C SER A 27 9.44 -0.10 9.15
N GLU A 28 10.50 -0.18 9.97
CA GLU A 28 10.74 0.78 11.05
C GLU A 28 10.95 2.21 10.50
N ALA A 29 11.72 2.38 9.41
CA ALA A 29 11.89 3.67 8.77
C ALA A 29 10.57 4.26 8.28
N PHE A 30 9.72 3.48 7.60
CA PHE A 30 8.37 3.91 7.21
C PHE A 30 7.53 4.34 8.41
N ARG A 31 7.57 3.57 9.50
CA ARG A 31 6.85 3.89 10.75
C ARG A 31 7.31 5.21 11.35
N VAL A 32 8.62 5.47 11.41
CA VAL A 32 9.18 6.73 11.94
C VAL A 32 8.75 7.91 11.08
N LEU A 33 8.86 7.80 9.76
CA LEU A 33 8.48 8.86 8.82
C LEU A 33 6.99 9.18 8.91
N LEU A 34 6.15 8.17 8.92
CA LEU A 34 4.70 8.33 9.07
C LEU A 34 4.31 8.91 10.43
N TRP A 35 5.04 8.53 11.50
CA TRP A 35 4.84 9.07 12.84
C TRP A 35 5.18 10.56 12.93
N ASN A 36 6.24 11.00 12.25
CA ASN A 36 6.59 12.42 12.18
C ASN A 36 5.49 13.22 11.48
N GLU A 37 5.00 12.74 10.35
CA GLU A 37 3.88 13.34 9.62
C GLU A 37 2.60 13.39 10.48
N SER A 38 2.35 12.35 11.25
CA SER A 38 1.23 12.27 12.22
C SER A 38 1.29 13.35 13.28
N LYS A 39 2.47 13.60 13.84
CA LYS A 39 2.69 14.66 14.85
C LYS A 39 2.45 16.05 14.27
N GLU A 40 3.00 16.33 13.08
CA GLU A 40 2.85 17.63 12.42
C GLU A 40 1.36 17.99 12.18
N ASN A 41 0.53 16.99 11.90
CA ASN A 41 -0.88 17.19 11.58
C ASN A 41 -1.82 16.94 12.78
N SER A 42 -1.30 16.56 13.95
CA SER A 42 -2.11 16.12 15.10
C SER A 42 -3.13 15.04 14.75
N LEU A 43 -2.70 14.07 13.94
CA LEU A 43 -3.47 12.92 13.48
C LEU A 43 -2.74 11.62 13.85
N SER A 44 -3.45 10.50 13.92
CA SER A 44 -2.80 9.20 14.05
C SER A 44 -2.22 8.73 12.70
N PRO A 45 -1.23 7.80 12.70
CA PRO A 45 -0.68 7.24 11.47
C PRO A 45 -1.74 6.71 10.50
N ILE A 46 -2.73 5.98 10.99
CA ILE A 46 -3.81 5.45 10.15
C ILE A 46 -4.70 6.56 9.58
N GLN A 47 -4.93 7.65 10.30
CA GLN A 47 -5.69 8.80 9.79
C GLN A 47 -4.95 9.48 8.63
N ILE A 48 -3.62 9.64 8.73
CA ILE A 48 -2.79 10.14 7.62
C ILE A 48 -2.90 9.19 6.42
N GLN A 49 -2.75 7.88 6.63
CA GLN A 49 -2.86 6.89 5.54
C GLN A 49 -4.24 6.90 4.88
N ILE A 50 -5.32 7.04 5.65
CA ILE A 50 -6.69 7.17 5.11
C ILE A 50 -6.80 8.43 4.23
N LEU A 51 -6.28 9.58 4.67
CA LEU A 51 -6.31 10.81 3.86
C LEU A 51 -5.54 10.64 2.54
N ILE A 52 -4.33 10.05 2.60
CA ILE A 52 -3.51 9.77 1.41
C ILE A 52 -4.26 8.82 0.47
N PHE A 53 -4.85 7.75 1.00
CA PHE A 53 -5.60 6.78 0.21
C PHE A 53 -6.78 7.44 -0.53
N ILE A 54 -7.62 8.20 0.18
CA ILE A 54 -8.77 8.89 -0.42
C ILE A 54 -8.31 9.90 -1.49
N HIS A 55 -7.12 10.49 -1.34
CA HIS A 55 -6.60 11.46 -2.31
C HIS A 55 -6.29 10.86 -3.67
N PHE A 56 -5.83 9.61 -3.71
CA PHE A 56 -5.33 8.97 -4.93
C PHE A 56 -6.22 7.85 -5.49
N HIS A 57 -7.29 7.50 -4.78
CA HIS A 57 -8.16 6.39 -5.21
C HIS A 57 -9.57 6.85 -5.56
N SER A 58 -10.24 6.05 -6.38
CA SER A 58 -11.63 6.29 -6.79
C SER A 58 -12.60 6.24 -5.60
N LEU A 59 -13.69 6.98 -5.70
CA LEU A 59 -14.71 7.12 -4.65
C LEU A 59 -15.28 5.75 -4.21
N GLU A 60 -15.39 4.80 -5.12
CA GLU A 60 -15.88 3.44 -4.85
C GLU A 60 -15.01 2.68 -3.84
N LYS A 61 -13.70 2.96 -3.83
CA LYS A 61 -12.74 2.37 -2.89
C LYS A 61 -12.70 3.12 -1.56
N CYS A 62 -13.27 4.31 -1.48
CA CYS A 62 -13.24 5.17 -0.29
C CYS A 62 -14.40 4.87 0.67
N LYS A 63 -14.68 3.59 0.94
CA LYS A 63 -15.69 3.10 1.89
C LYS A 63 -15.02 2.47 3.11
N VAL A 64 -15.61 2.58 4.28
CA VAL A 64 -15.04 2.03 5.55
C VAL A 64 -14.68 0.55 5.42
N GLY A 65 -15.53 -0.25 4.78
CA GLY A 65 -15.24 -1.68 4.57
C GLY A 65 -14.00 -1.90 3.73
N TYR A 66 -13.88 -1.18 2.60
CA TYR A 66 -12.73 -1.27 1.71
C TYR A 66 -11.44 -0.82 2.42
N LEU A 67 -11.49 0.30 3.15
CA LEU A 67 -10.34 0.79 3.92
C LEU A 67 -9.91 -0.18 5.02
N ALA A 68 -10.86 -0.90 5.64
CA ALA A 68 -10.54 -1.92 6.64
C ALA A 68 -9.75 -3.09 6.02
N ASP A 69 -10.16 -3.54 4.86
CA ASP A 69 -9.46 -4.56 4.10
C ASP A 69 -8.13 -4.05 3.55
N GLU A 70 -8.07 -2.82 3.03
CA GLU A 70 -6.85 -2.20 2.52
C GLU A 70 -5.74 -2.10 3.57
N PHE A 71 -6.09 -1.64 4.77
CA PHE A 71 -5.12 -1.45 5.86
C PHE A 71 -4.98 -2.68 6.77
N ASN A 72 -5.64 -3.78 6.42
CA ASN A 72 -5.62 -5.01 7.21
C ASN A 72 -6.04 -4.78 8.66
N MET A 73 -7.08 -3.95 8.86
CA MET A 73 -7.61 -3.53 10.16
C MET A 73 -9.09 -3.89 10.32
N THR A 74 -9.60 -3.84 11.55
CA THR A 74 -11.03 -4.04 11.77
C THR A 74 -11.85 -2.85 11.27
N LYS A 75 -13.08 -3.11 10.81
CA LYS A 75 -14.03 -2.05 10.42
C LYS A 75 -14.27 -1.06 11.57
N ALA A 76 -14.26 -1.52 12.83
CA ALA A 76 -14.41 -0.67 14.00
C ALA A 76 -13.24 0.33 14.11
N THR A 77 -12.00 -0.13 13.99
CA THR A 77 -10.80 0.72 14.04
C THR A 77 -10.82 1.80 12.96
N ILE A 78 -11.16 1.43 11.72
CA ILE A 78 -11.28 2.37 10.61
C ILE A 78 -12.45 3.34 10.84
N SER A 79 -13.60 2.86 11.29
CA SER A 79 -14.76 3.71 11.60
C SER A 79 -14.43 4.77 12.65
N ASP A 80 -13.72 4.41 13.70
CA ASP A 80 -13.32 5.36 14.75
C ASP A 80 -12.31 6.39 14.22
N SER A 81 -11.37 5.96 13.38
CA SER A 81 -10.44 6.87 12.71
C SER A 81 -11.16 7.86 11.78
N VAL A 82 -12.16 7.39 11.04
CA VAL A 82 -13.00 8.21 10.15
C VAL A 82 -13.86 9.20 10.93
N LYS A 83 -14.41 8.81 12.09
CA LYS A 83 -15.16 9.74 12.97
C LYS A 83 -14.30 10.93 13.38
N VAL A 84 -13.04 10.71 13.73
CA VAL A 84 -12.11 11.80 14.08
C VAL A 84 -11.84 12.69 12.87
N LEU A 85 -11.64 12.12 11.68
CA LEU A 85 -11.42 12.89 10.45
C LEU A 85 -12.65 13.73 10.07
N LEU A 86 -13.86 13.20 10.24
CA LEU A 86 -15.13 13.94 10.07
C LEU A 86 -15.25 15.07 11.08
N ALA A 87 -14.96 14.81 12.37
CA ALA A 87 -15.03 15.82 13.44
C ALA A 87 -14.02 16.96 13.24
N LYS A 88 -12.90 16.69 12.57
CA LYS A 88 -11.88 17.68 12.19
C LYS A 88 -12.14 18.36 10.85
N ASP A 89 -13.25 18.07 10.20
CA ASP A 89 -13.60 18.58 8.86
C ASP A 89 -12.51 18.32 7.79
N LEU A 90 -11.84 17.17 7.86
CA LEU A 90 -10.84 16.77 6.89
C LEU A 90 -11.40 15.85 5.80
N VAL A 91 -12.46 15.11 6.13
CA VAL A 91 -13.24 14.31 5.20
C VAL A 91 -14.71 14.66 5.33
N ALA A 92 -15.46 14.44 4.27
CA ALA A 92 -16.91 14.46 4.27
C ALA A 92 -17.42 13.11 3.75
N LYS A 93 -18.71 12.83 3.94
CA LYS A 93 -19.34 11.59 3.52
C LYS A 93 -20.50 11.89 2.58
N GLU A 94 -20.64 11.05 1.58
CA GLU A 94 -21.79 11.03 0.67
C GLU A 94 -22.49 9.68 0.82
N THR A 95 -23.75 9.72 1.19
CA THR A 95 -24.56 8.50 1.35
C THR A 95 -24.80 7.87 -0.01
N ASP A 96 -24.65 6.55 -0.08
CA ASP A 96 -24.96 5.79 -1.28
C ASP A 96 -26.48 5.90 -1.56
N PRO A 97 -26.89 6.33 -2.76
CA PRO A 97 -28.31 6.53 -3.08
C PRO A 97 -29.11 5.22 -3.12
N ILE A 98 -28.43 4.07 -3.28
CA ILE A 98 -29.06 2.74 -3.36
C ILE A 98 -29.06 2.06 -1.99
N ASP A 99 -27.92 2.12 -1.26
CA ASP A 99 -27.82 1.57 0.09
C ASP A 99 -27.51 2.69 1.09
N THR A 100 -28.54 3.22 1.72
CA THR A 100 -28.44 4.31 2.70
C THR A 100 -27.62 3.98 3.95
N ARG A 101 -27.26 2.71 4.18
CA ARG A 101 -26.34 2.27 5.24
C ARG A 101 -24.88 2.36 4.82
N SER A 102 -24.64 2.53 3.51
CA SER A 102 -23.31 2.70 2.93
C SER A 102 -23.05 4.16 2.60
N TYR A 103 -21.82 4.60 2.74
CA TYR A 103 -21.39 5.93 2.32
C TYR A 103 -19.94 5.87 1.81
N SER A 104 -19.64 6.76 0.90
CA SER A 104 -18.29 7.01 0.41
C SER A 104 -17.70 8.24 1.11
N LEU A 105 -16.39 8.22 1.28
CA LEU A 105 -15.63 9.31 1.90
C LEU A 105 -14.94 10.13 0.80
N PHE A 106 -14.93 11.44 0.95
CA PHE A 106 -14.15 12.33 0.11
C PHE A 106 -13.46 13.41 0.94
N LEU A 107 -12.37 13.95 0.43
CA LEU A 107 -11.59 14.96 1.14
C LEU A 107 -12.23 16.34 1.01
N THR A 108 -12.28 17.06 2.12
CA THR A 108 -12.54 18.51 2.11
C THR A 108 -11.37 19.26 1.49
N THR A 109 -11.49 20.57 1.31
CA THR A 109 -10.37 21.40 0.83
C THR A 109 -9.15 21.30 1.73
N GLU A 110 -9.35 21.31 3.06
CA GLU A 110 -8.27 21.18 4.03
C GLU A 110 -7.70 19.75 4.05
N GLY A 111 -8.56 18.75 4.02
CA GLY A 111 -8.14 17.35 3.90
C GLY A 111 -7.26 17.09 2.67
N LYS A 112 -7.61 17.70 1.51
CA LYS A 112 -6.79 17.62 0.29
C LYS A 112 -5.40 18.21 0.46
N LYS A 113 -5.27 19.35 1.15
CA LYS A 113 -3.97 20.00 1.41
C LYS A 113 -3.09 19.10 2.28
N ILE A 114 -3.64 18.58 3.38
CA ILE A 114 -2.92 17.66 4.28
C ILE A 114 -2.54 16.38 3.53
N ALA A 115 -3.48 15.74 2.85
CA ALA A 115 -3.22 14.50 2.10
C ALA A 115 -2.11 14.67 1.08
N LYS A 116 -2.15 15.77 0.29
CA LYS A 116 -1.12 16.10 -0.70
C LYS A 116 0.26 16.30 -0.07
N LYS A 117 0.35 17.05 1.04
CA LYS A 117 1.62 17.25 1.76
C LYS A 117 2.12 15.93 2.33
N ALA A 118 1.25 15.23 3.06
CA ALA A 118 1.58 14.00 3.75
C ALA A 118 1.96 12.85 2.79
N SER A 119 1.51 12.87 1.53
CA SER A 119 1.86 11.83 0.55
C SER A 119 3.37 11.74 0.27
N PHE A 120 4.13 12.77 0.60
CA PHE A 120 5.59 12.80 0.46
C PHE A 120 6.34 12.27 1.69
N PHE A 121 5.65 11.74 2.69
CA PHE A 121 6.29 11.28 3.93
C PHE A 121 7.43 10.27 3.71
N ALA A 122 7.35 9.46 2.66
CA ALA A 122 8.33 8.43 2.33
C ALA A 122 9.43 8.89 1.35
N SER A 123 9.46 10.17 0.92
CA SER A 123 10.42 10.67 -0.08
C SER A 123 11.89 10.46 0.33
N SER A 124 12.18 10.47 1.64
CA SER A 124 13.53 10.20 2.14
C SER A 124 14.01 8.78 1.85
N ILE A 125 13.11 7.84 1.52
CA ILE A 125 13.45 6.46 1.14
C ILE A 125 13.82 6.40 -0.36
N GLU A 126 13.31 7.30 -1.19
CA GLU A 126 13.59 7.34 -2.62
C GLU A 126 15.06 7.72 -2.91
N GLN A 127 15.62 8.68 -2.17
CA GLN A 127 16.99 9.17 -2.37
C GLN A 127 18.07 8.07 -2.36
N PRO A 128 18.10 7.13 -1.39
CA PRO A 128 19.02 6.01 -1.44
C PRO A 128 18.81 5.09 -2.65
N LEU A 129 17.55 4.92 -3.09
CA LEU A 129 17.22 4.10 -4.25
C LEU A 129 17.72 4.72 -5.57
N GLU A 130 17.79 6.04 -5.67
CA GLU A 130 18.33 6.73 -6.85
C GLU A 130 19.78 6.35 -7.14
N LYS A 131 20.57 6.00 -6.10
CA LYS A 131 21.98 5.62 -6.20
C LYS A 131 22.18 4.20 -6.76
N LEU A 132 21.15 3.39 -6.81
CA LEU A 132 21.21 2.05 -7.39
C LEU A 132 21.22 2.12 -8.92
N THR A 133 21.91 1.17 -9.55
CA THR A 133 21.82 1.00 -11.01
C THR A 133 20.41 0.60 -11.42
N GLN A 134 20.06 0.81 -12.68
CA GLN A 134 18.74 0.43 -13.20
C GLN A 134 18.49 -1.09 -13.05
N GLU A 135 19.50 -1.90 -13.30
CA GLU A 135 19.42 -3.35 -13.12
C GLU A 135 19.14 -3.75 -11.67
N GLN A 136 19.86 -3.14 -10.70
CA GLN A 136 19.63 -3.38 -9.27
C GLN A 136 18.21 -2.99 -8.85
N LYS A 137 17.68 -1.87 -9.36
CA LYS A 137 16.30 -1.44 -9.10
C LYS A 137 15.29 -2.44 -9.62
N ILE A 138 15.46 -2.94 -10.83
CA ILE A 138 14.55 -3.92 -11.46
C ILE A 138 14.58 -5.25 -10.68
N ILE A 139 15.77 -5.76 -10.36
CA ILE A 139 15.90 -7.00 -9.57
C ILE A 139 15.22 -6.85 -8.20
N MET A 140 15.45 -5.73 -7.53
CA MET A 140 14.84 -5.45 -6.22
C MET A 140 13.31 -5.35 -6.33
N LEU A 141 12.79 -4.60 -7.31
CA LEU A 141 11.36 -4.45 -7.55
C LEU A 141 10.69 -5.81 -7.79
N ASN A 142 11.26 -6.62 -8.67
CA ASN A 142 10.72 -7.96 -8.98
C ASN A 142 10.71 -8.89 -7.77
N GLY A 143 11.76 -8.85 -6.96
CA GLY A 143 11.83 -9.61 -5.71
C GLY A 143 10.73 -9.20 -4.72
N LEU A 144 10.51 -7.89 -4.56
CA LEU A 144 9.47 -7.34 -3.69
C LEU A 144 8.07 -7.66 -4.22
N LEU A 145 7.82 -7.52 -5.52
CA LEU A 145 6.52 -7.86 -6.13
C LEU A 145 6.16 -9.34 -5.91
N LYS A 146 7.10 -10.26 -6.10
CA LYS A 146 6.89 -11.69 -5.85
C LYS A 146 6.58 -11.95 -4.37
N LEU A 147 7.36 -11.33 -3.47
CA LEU A 147 7.15 -11.48 -2.02
C LEU A 147 5.76 -10.96 -1.60
N ILE A 148 5.35 -9.78 -2.08
CA ILE A 148 4.02 -9.20 -1.82
C ILE A 148 2.92 -10.14 -2.33
N TYR A 149 3.07 -10.67 -3.55
CA TYR A 149 2.12 -11.60 -4.12
C TYR A 149 1.97 -12.88 -3.30
N ASP A 150 3.08 -13.48 -2.84
CA ASP A 150 3.03 -14.70 -2.02
C ASP A 150 2.44 -14.44 -0.63
N LEU A 151 2.72 -13.28 -0.01
CA LEU A 151 2.11 -12.86 1.25
C LEU A 151 0.60 -12.61 1.11
N ASN A 152 0.17 -12.04 -0.01
CA ASN A 152 -1.24 -11.88 -0.32
C ASN A 152 -1.92 -13.24 -0.53
N LYS A 153 -1.32 -14.12 -1.31
CA LYS A 153 -1.84 -15.45 -1.58
C LYS A 153 -1.96 -16.32 -0.33
N SER A 154 -1.09 -16.11 0.66
CA SER A 154 -1.15 -16.78 1.97
C SER A 154 -2.12 -16.11 2.96
N GLY A 155 -2.79 -15.03 2.59
CA GLY A 155 -3.75 -14.31 3.42
C GLY A 155 -3.14 -13.45 4.54
N ILE A 156 -1.82 -13.20 4.50
CA ILE A 156 -1.13 -12.33 5.48
C ILE A 156 -1.48 -10.87 5.24
N ILE A 157 -1.55 -10.46 3.98
CA ILE A 157 -2.04 -9.15 3.54
C ILE A 157 -3.25 -9.34 2.61
N THR A 158 -4.21 -8.40 2.67
CA THR A 158 -5.51 -8.56 2.01
C THR A 158 -5.50 -8.01 0.58
N ILE A 159 -5.95 -6.80 0.37
CA ILE A 159 -6.11 -6.22 -0.97
C ILE A 159 -4.75 -5.89 -1.59
N GLN A 160 -4.50 -6.41 -2.80
CA GLN A 160 -3.37 -6.02 -3.62
C GLN A 160 -3.84 -5.76 -5.05
N ARG A 161 -3.58 -4.56 -5.55
CA ARG A 161 -3.95 -4.13 -6.92
C ARG A 161 -2.74 -4.17 -7.85
N MET A 162 -1.94 -5.21 -7.73
CA MET A 162 -0.73 -5.39 -8.52
C MET A 162 -1.01 -6.19 -9.81
N CYS A 163 -0.09 -6.14 -10.76
CA CYS A 163 -0.23 -6.90 -12.00
C CYS A 163 -0.50 -8.39 -11.74
N PHE A 164 0.20 -9.01 -10.78
CA PHE A 164 0.10 -10.45 -10.51
C PHE A 164 -1.26 -10.92 -9.97
N THR A 165 -2.09 -10.00 -9.47
CA THR A 165 -3.45 -10.28 -8.97
C THR A 165 -4.54 -9.78 -9.93
N CYS A 166 -4.18 -9.33 -11.14
CA CYS A 166 -5.07 -8.71 -12.10
C CYS A 166 -5.55 -9.68 -13.18
N SER A 167 -6.85 -9.72 -13.49
CA SER A 167 -7.45 -10.52 -14.55
C SER A 167 -6.96 -10.13 -15.96
N ASN A 168 -6.53 -8.87 -16.11
CA ASN A 168 -5.94 -8.36 -17.35
C ASN A 168 -4.47 -8.73 -17.56
N TYR A 169 -3.81 -9.27 -16.54
CA TYR A 169 -2.41 -9.65 -16.62
C TYR A 169 -2.27 -11.11 -17.03
N GLN A 170 -1.27 -11.36 -17.87
CA GLN A 170 -0.82 -12.71 -18.20
C GLN A 170 0.68 -12.73 -18.44
N VAL A 171 1.28 -13.90 -18.25
CA VAL A 171 2.68 -14.16 -18.58
C VAL A 171 2.77 -15.40 -19.47
N ASP A 172 3.50 -15.30 -20.58
CA ASP A 172 3.81 -16.43 -21.45
C ASP A 172 5.31 -16.43 -21.74
N LYS A 173 5.96 -17.57 -21.44
CA LYS A 173 7.42 -17.78 -21.63
C LYS A 173 8.27 -16.63 -21.10
N GLY A 174 7.89 -16.08 -19.93
CA GLY A 174 8.59 -14.96 -19.30
C GLY A 174 8.28 -13.57 -19.87
N VAL A 175 7.37 -13.47 -20.83
CA VAL A 175 6.90 -12.19 -21.38
C VAL A 175 5.63 -11.77 -20.66
N HIS A 176 5.68 -10.62 -19.99
CA HIS A 176 4.53 -10.02 -19.34
C HIS A 176 3.65 -9.29 -20.36
N TYR A 177 2.35 -9.39 -20.20
CA TYR A 177 1.39 -8.75 -21.11
C TYR A 177 0.17 -8.24 -20.33
N CYS A 178 -0.33 -7.05 -20.70
CA CYS A 178 -1.56 -6.48 -20.18
C CYS A 178 -2.63 -6.47 -21.27
N LYS A 179 -3.75 -7.17 -21.06
CA LYS A 179 -4.87 -7.24 -22.01
C LYS A 179 -5.55 -5.89 -22.19
N LEU A 180 -5.67 -5.11 -21.11
CA LEU A 180 -6.28 -3.77 -21.13
C LEU A 180 -5.46 -2.82 -22.01
N LEU A 181 -4.14 -2.79 -21.82
CA LEU A 181 -3.22 -1.96 -22.60
C LEU A 181 -2.93 -2.55 -23.99
N LYS A 182 -3.34 -3.80 -24.23
CA LYS A 182 -3.06 -4.56 -25.46
C LYS A 182 -1.57 -4.59 -25.81
N GLY A 183 -0.71 -4.67 -24.79
CA GLY A 183 0.73 -4.55 -24.97
C GLY A 183 1.56 -5.41 -24.01
N ARG A 184 2.81 -5.65 -24.44
CA ARG A 184 3.83 -6.25 -23.59
C ARG A 184 4.27 -5.24 -22.52
N LEU A 185 4.60 -5.75 -21.33
CA LEU A 185 5.15 -4.97 -20.23
C LEU A 185 6.60 -5.39 -20.01
N ALA A 186 7.49 -4.44 -19.89
CA ALA A 186 8.81 -4.71 -19.33
C ALA A 186 8.69 -5.00 -17.82
N GLU A 187 9.68 -5.65 -17.24
CA GLU A 187 9.70 -5.92 -15.80
C GLU A 187 9.61 -4.62 -14.96
N SER A 188 10.19 -3.53 -15.45
CA SER A 188 10.12 -2.20 -14.84
C SER A 188 8.75 -1.52 -14.93
N GLU A 189 7.85 -2.04 -15.77
CA GLU A 189 6.48 -1.51 -15.96
C GLU A 189 5.43 -2.28 -15.14
N LEU A 190 5.84 -3.32 -14.43
CA LEU A 190 4.95 -4.06 -13.53
C LEU A 190 4.50 -3.16 -12.37
N ARG A 191 3.19 -3.03 -12.20
CA ARG A 191 2.60 -2.12 -11.22
C ARG A 191 2.41 -2.81 -9.87
N VAL A 192 2.77 -2.09 -8.81
CA VAL A 192 2.48 -2.45 -7.41
C VAL A 192 1.04 -2.11 -7.08
N ASP A 193 0.56 -0.96 -7.56
CA ASP A 193 -0.82 -0.50 -7.45
C ASP A 193 -1.29 0.05 -8.81
N CYS A 194 -2.35 -0.52 -9.34
CA CYS A 194 -2.88 -0.18 -10.64
C CYS A 194 -4.31 0.38 -10.49
N PRO A 195 -4.60 1.59 -10.99
CA PRO A 195 -5.95 2.15 -10.93
C PRO A 195 -6.98 1.30 -11.69
N GLU A 196 -6.54 0.65 -12.76
CA GLU A 196 -7.36 -0.20 -13.65
C GLU A 196 -7.31 -1.69 -13.26
N HIS A 197 -6.98 -1.97 -11.99
CA HIS A 197 -6.91 -3.36 -11.53
C HIS A 197 -8.28 -4.00 -11.48
N GLU A 198 -8.38 -5.18 -12.07
CA GLU A 198 -9.55 -6.05 -11.99
C GLU A 198 -9.17 -7.36 -11.29
N VAL A 199 -9.95 -7.72 -10.26
CA VAL A 199 -9.69 -8.93 -9.46
C VAL A 199 -9.91 -10.18 -10.32
N ILE A 200 -9.04 -11.18 -10.15
CA ILE A 200 -9.26 -12.53 -10.68
C ILE A 200 -10.39 -13.16 -9.85
N LEU A 201 -11.53 -13.44 -10.50
CA LEU A 201 -12.70 -14.11 -9.90
C LEU A 201 -12.44 -15.60 -9.73
#